data_39bf941a06a64bb157833cdc81bcefaf
#
_entry.id   39bf941a06a64bb157833cdc81bcefaf
#
_cell.length_a   1.000
_cell.length_b   1.000
_cell.length_c   1.000
_cell.angle_alpha   90.00
_cell.angle_beta   90.00
_cell.angle_gamma   90.00
#
_symmetry.space_group_name_H-M   'P 1'
#
loop_
_entity.id
_entity.type
_entity.pdbx_description
1 polymer ?
#
loop_
_entity_poly.entity_id
_entity_poly.type
_entity_poly.pdbx_seq_one_letter_code
_entity_poly.pdbx_strand_id
1 'polypeptide(L)'
;MRLLLIVLFFLLPFAANATNLATAPIGRTDLAWWQTRFTQTLAEAKSDPGAKIVWLGDSITEFWQLQGAVPYENIMPVWQKYYAPYNALDFGFRGDTTSSLIWRLDHGQVAGLHPQLAIILIGANNLGRVHWGAAMTIPGIEAVVTNTETRLPDTHILVLGVLPSIRSAWVDAQTSDINAALAAYYAGNPKITFINVSPVLTAAGKTDASLYIDPKLTPPEPALHPDAEGMARIAAFIAPDVQRYVHSQ
;
A
#
# COMPACT_ATOMS: atom_id res chain seq x y z
N MET A 1 -28.57 -64.04 -24.19
CA MET A 1 -28.85 -62.71 -23.61
C MET A 1 -27.56 -62.17 -23.06
N ARG A 2 -26.93 -61.20 -23.76
CA ARG A 2 -25.67 -60.55 -23.26
C ARG A 2 -26.09 -59.27 -22.56
N LEU A 3 -25.81 -59.18 -21.26
CA LEU A 3 -26.03 -57.97 -20.44
C LEU A 3 -24.93 -56.96 -20.78
N LEU A 4 -25.31 -55.80 -21.31
CA LEU A 4 -24.42 -54.69 -21.57
C LEU A 4 -24.34 -53.85 -20.29
N LEU A 5 -23.17 -53.86 -19.60
CA LEU A 5 -22.94 -53.05 -18.43
C LEU A 5 -22.53 -51.65 -18.92
N ILE A 6 -23.41 -50.63 -18.78
CA ILE A 6 -23.07 -49.26 -19.05
C ILE A 6 -22.46 -48.68 -17.78
N VAL A 7 -21.14 -48.42 -17.80
CA VAL A 7 -20.44 -47.68 -16.74
C VAL A 7 -20.58 -46.19 -17.03
N LEU A 8 -21.38 -45.50 -16.21
CA LEU A 8 -21.51 -44.03 -16.27
C LEU A 8 -20.35 -43.41 -15.50
N PHE A 9 -19.39 -42.81 -16.20
CA PHE A 9 -18.37 -41.98 -15.59
C PHE A 9 -18.96 -40.60 -15.24
N PHE A 10 -19.18 -40.33 -13.95
CA PHE A 10 -19.46 -39.00 -13.46
C PHE A 10 -18.15 -38.19 -13.45
N LEU A 11 -17.99 -37.31 -14.44
CA LEU A 11 -16.97 -36.25 -14.40
C LEU A 11 -17.44 -35.21 -13.39
N LEU A 12 -16.93 -35.27 -12.16
CA LEU A 12 -17.07 -34.19 -11.22
C LEU A 12 -16.25 -33.00 -11.76
N PRO A 13 -16.84 -31.80 -11.90
CA PRO A 13 -16.05 -30.64 -12.29
C PRO A 13 -15.06 -30.33 -11.16
N PHE A 14 -13.78 -30.48 -11.42
CA PHE A 14 -12.74 -29.88 -10.60
C PHE A 14 -12.86 -28.37 -10.79
N ALA A 15 -13.51 -27.67 -9.83
CA ALA A 15 -13.38 -26.22 -9.71
C ALA A 15 -11.93 -25.93 -9.32
N ALA A 16 -11.09 -25.65 -10.29
CA ALA A 16 -9.77 -25.08 -10.02
C ALA A 16 -10.04 -23.70 -9.36
N ASN A 17 -9.83 -23.61 -8.06
CA ASN A 17 -9.78 -22.29 -7.40
C ASN A 17 -8.67 -21.49 -8.06
N ALA A 18 -9.02 -20.53 -8.90
CA ALA A 18 -8.06 -19.63 -9.49
C ALA A 18 -7.30 -18.91 -8.34
N THR A 19 -6.00 -19.09 -8.28
CA THR A 19 -5.16 -18.45 -7.27
C THR A 19 -5.29 -16.93 -7.42
N ASN A 20 -5.65 -16.24 -6.34
CA ASN A 20 -5.66 -14.78 -6.34
C ASN A 20 -4.21 -14.27 -6.36
N LEU A 21 -3.76 -13.76 -7.49
CA LEU A 21 -2.40 -13.26 -7.66
C LEU A 21 -2.08 -12.08 -6.73
N ALA A 22 -3.09 -11.33 -6.29
CA ALA A 22 -2.87 -10.22 -5.36
C ALA A 22 -2.42 -10.67 -3.96
N THR A 23 -2.64 -11.96 -3.61
CA THR A 23 -2.19 -12.56 -2.33
C THR A 23 -0.91 -13.38 -2.47
N ALA A 24 -0.43 -13.61 -3.71
CA ALA A 24 0.77 -14.40 -3.95
C ALA A 24 2.04 -13.53 -3.80
N PRO A 25 3.14 -14.05 -3.21
CA PRO A 25 4.40 -13.31 -3.14
C PRO A 25 5.09 -13.29 -4.51
N ILE A 26 4.91 -12.21 -5.26
CA ILE A 26 5.49 -12.04 -6.61
C ILE A 26 6.43 -10.84 -6.61
N GLY A 27 7.73 -11.09 -6.52
CA GLY A 27 8.76 -10.06 -6.60
C GLY A 27 8.95 -9.54 -8.02
N ARG A 28 9.62 -8.39 -8.12
CA ARG A 28 10.00 -7.77 -9.40
C ARG A 28 11.52 -7.85 -9.59
N THR A 29 12.05 -9.04 -9.35
CA THR A 29 13.49 -9.31 -9.35
C THR A 29 14.14 -9.29 -10.74
N ASP A 30 13.33 -9.19 -11.79
CA ASP A 30 13.74 -8.89 -13.17
C ASP A 30 14.18 -7.44 -13.38
N LEU A 31 13.83 -6.53 -12.44
CA LEU A 31 14.13 -5.10 -12.51
C LEU A 31 15.34 -4.75 -11.62
N ALA A 32 16.46 -4.41 -12.23
CA ALA A 32 17.71 -4.10 -11.52
C ALA A 32 17.55 -2.97 -10.48
N TRP A 33 16.81 -1.88 -10.81
CA TRP A 33 16.57 -0.78 -9.87
C TRP A 33 15.75 -1.25 -8.65
N TRP A 34 14.81 -2.17 -8.83
CA TRP A 34 13.97 -2.70 -7.75
C TRP A 34 14.81 -3.58 -6.80
N GLN A 35 15.70 -4.43 -7.35
CA GLN A 35 16.65 -5.20 -6.55
C GLN A 35 17.59 -4.28 -5.76
N THR A 36 18.10 -3.22 -6.40
CA THR A 36 18.96 -2.23 -5.75
C THR A 36 18.23 -1.55 -4.58
N ARG A 37 16.99 -1.08 -4.80
CA ARG A 37 16.17 -0.47 -3.75
C ARG A 37 15.87 -1.47 -2.62
N PHE A 38 15.56 -2.73 -2.96
CA PHE A 38 15.34 -3.77 -1.96
C PHE A 38 16.58 -4.00 -1.09
N THR A 39 17.75 -4.11 -1.70
CA THR A 39 19.03 -4.24 -0.97
C THR A 39 19.30 -3.01 -0.07
N GLN A 40 18.96 -1.82 -0.54
CA GLN A 40 19.08 -0.58 0.26
C GLN A 40 18.16 -0.64 1.49
N THR A 41 16.88 -1.03 1.33
CA THR A 41 15.96 -1.10 2.49
C THR A 41 16.38 -2.18 3.49
N LEU A 42 16.97 -3.29 3.06
CA LEU A 42 17.56 -4.27 3.98
C LEU A 42 18.74 -3.69 4.77
N ALA A 43 19.56 -2.87 4.12
CA ALA A 43 20.68 -2.19 4.79
C ALA A 43 20.17 -1.10 5.76
N GLU A 44 19.16 -0.34 5.37
CA GLU A 44 18.49 0.66 6.21
C GLU A 44 17.90 0.00 7.46
N ALA A 45 17.12 -1.08 7.32
CA ALA A 45 16.57 -1.83 8.44
C ALA A 45 17.65 -2.32 9.41
N LYS A 46 18.77 -2.81 8.88
CA LYS A 46 19.89 -3.29 9.68
C LYS A 46 20.65 -2.16 10.40
N SER A 47 20.80 -1.00 9.75
CA SER A 47 21.53 0.14 10.31
C SER A 47 20.73 0.91 11.34
N ASP A 48 19.40 0.81 11.29
CA ASP A 48 18.49 1.53 12.17
C ASP A 48 17.42 0.63 12.80
N PRO A 49 17.82 -0.32 13.66
CA PRO A 49 16.88 -1.20 14.34
C PRO A 49 15.98 -0.46 15.35
N GLY A 50 16.32 0.79 15.68
CA GLY A 50 15.57 1.65 16.59
C GLY A 50 14.48 2.49 15.93
N ALA A 51 14.22 2.28 14.63
CA ALA A 51 13.14 2.97 13.92
C ALA A 51 11.79 2.75 14.61
N LYS A 52 11.07 3.85 14.89
CA LYS A 52 9.78 3.78 15.57
C LYS A 52 8.60 3.66 14.62
N ILE A 53 8.78 4.08 13.37
CA ILE A 53 7.78 4.00 12.31
C ILE A 53 8.43 3.33 11.10
N VAL A 54 7.67 2.42 10.47
CA VAL A 54 7.98 1.93 9.13
C VAL A 54 6.81 2.20 8.19
N TRP A 55 7.07 2.85 7.06
CA TRP A 55 6.14 3.01 5.96
C TRP A 55 6.32 1.87 4.95
N LEU A 56 5.24 1.21 4.58
CA LEU A 56 5.20 0.08 3.65
C LEU A 56 4.24 0.42 2.51
N GLY A 57 4.74 0.46 1.27
CA GLY A 57 3.87 0.81 0.16
C GLY A 57 4.51 0.81 -1.22
N ASP A 58 3.89 1.56 -2.11
CA ASP A 58 4.28 1.74 -3.51
C ASP A 58 5.00 3.09 -3.78
N SER A 59 4.82 3.66 -4.99
CA SER A 59 5.39 4.96 -5.35
C SER A 59 4.89 6.11 -4.47
N ILE A 60 3.65 6.05 -4.02
CA ILE A 60 3.09 7.12 -3.18
C ILE A 60 3.86 7.17 -1.84
N THR A 61 4.21 6.02 -1.30
CA THR A 61 5.07 5.92 -0.12
C THR A 61 6.50 6.34 -0.45
N GLU A 62 7.14 5.83 -1.51
CA GLU A 62 8.49 6.23 -1.92
C GLU A 62 8.64 7.76 -2.10
N PHE A 63 7.56 8.43 -2.48
CA PHE A 63 7.57 9.87 -2.73
C PHE A 63 7.68 10.74 -1.47
N TRP A 64 7.54 10.20 -0.27
CA TRP A 64 7.90 10.92 0.96
C TRP A 64 9.35 11.44 0.94
N GLN A 65 10.24 10.74 0.25
CA GLN A 65 11.66 11.10 0.11
C GLN A 65 11.94 11.95 -1.14
N LEU A 66 10.90 12.33 -1.91
CA LEU A 66 11.07 13.02 -3.18
C LEU A 66 11.62 14.44 -2.96
N GLN A 67 12.69 14.74 -3.69
CA GLN A 67 13.32 16.04 -3.77
C GLN A 67 13.50 16.40 -5.24
N GLY A 68 13.07 17.59 -5.63
CA GLY A 68 13.21 18.01 -7.02
C GLY A 68 12.54 19.35 -7.31
N ALA A 69 12.76 19.83 -8.52
CA ALA A 69 12.06 20.99 -9.07
C ALA A 69 10.67 20.58 -9.55
N VAL A 70 9.78 21.56 -9.76
CA VAL A 70 8.48 21.38 -10.40
C VAL A 70 8.64 20.57 -11.69
N PRO A 71 7.80 19.55 -11.95
CA PRO A 71 6.61 19.16 -11.19
C PRO A 71 6.87 18.17 -10.05
N TYR A 72 8.08 17.68 -9.88
CA TYR A 72 8.50 16.80 -8.79
C TYR A 72 8.83 17.66 -7.57
N GLU A 73 7.79 18.16 -6.94
CA GLU A 73 7.93 19.06 -5.81
C GLU A 73 8.66 18.39 -4.64
N ASN A 74 9.37 19.22 -3.87
CA ASN A 74 10.11 18.76 -2.71
C ASN A 74 9.13 18.37 -1.58
N ILE A 75 8.90 17.08 -1.39
CA ILE A 75 8.03 16.51 -0.35
C ILE A 75 8.83 16.26 0.95
N MET A 76 10.14 16.13 0.86
CA MET A 76 11.02 15.87 2.00
C MET A 76 10.78 16.78 3.24
N PRO A 77 10.48 18.10 3.14
CA PRO A 77 10.13 18.90 4.30
C PRO A 77 8.90 18.42 5.07
N VAL A 78 7.92 17.80 4.38
CA VAL A 78 6.76 17.19 5.05
C VAL A 78 7.19 15.97 5.84
N TRP A 79 8.02 15.10 5.25
CA TRP A 79 8.61 13.96 5.95
C TRP A 79 9.39 14.38 7.17
N GLN A 80 10.27 15.39 7.03
CA GLN A 80 11.08 15.91 8.13
C GLN A 80 10.25 16.46 9.28
N LYS A 81 9.10 17.06 8.98
CA LYS A 81 8.20 17.59 9.99
C LYS A 81 7.42 16.50 10.74
N TYR A 82 6.90 15.49 10.02
CA TYR A 82 5.90 14.58 10.57
C TYR A 82 6.47 13.20 10.96
N TYR A 83 7.56 12.74 10.33
CA TYR A 83 8.04 11.37 10.48
C TYR A 83 9.50 11.25 10.92
N ALA A 84 10.39 12.13 10.47
CA ALA A 84 11.80 12.13 10.89
C ALA A 84 11.99 12.23 12.41
N PRO A 85 11.19 13.02 13.18
CA PRO A 85 11.29 13.06 14.63
C PRO A 85 11.04 11.72 15.33
N TYR A 86 10.40 10.79 14.64
CA TYR A 86 10.12 9.44 15.14
C TYR A 86 11.08 8.39 14.58
N ASN A 87 12.16 8.82 13.92
CA ASN A 87 13.10 7.90 13.29
C ASN A 87 12.38 6.91 12.34
N ALA A 88 11.65 7.46 11.35
CA ALA A 88 10.83 6.67 10.45
C ALA A 88 11.63 6.16 9.26
N LEU A 89 11.35 4.92 8.83
CA LEU A 89 11.88 4.31 7.60
C LEU A 89 10.82 4.34 6.51
N ASP A 90 11.25 4.68 5.29
CA ASP A 90 10.43 4.68 4.09
C ASP A 90 10.77 3.47 3.21
N PHE A 91 9.86 2.49 3.21
CA PHE A 91 9.97 1.29 2.39
C PHE A 91 8.93 1.28 1.26
N GLY A 92 8.79 2.43 0.60
CA GLY A 92 8.03 2.58 -0.63
C GLY A 92 8.81 2.11 -1.86
N PHE A 93 8.08 1.54 -2.85
CA PHE A 93 8.64 1.03 -4.11
C PHE A 93 7.72 1.31 -5.29
N ARG A 94 8.18 2.10 -6.25
CA ARG A 94 7.41 2.47 -7.43
C ARG A 94 6.86 1.27 -8.18
N GLY A 95 5.56 1.33 -8.47
CA GLY A 95 4.85 0.33 -9.26
C GLY A 95 4.58 -0.98 -8.53
N ASP A 96 4.85 -1.09 -7.22
CA ASP A 96 4.54 -2.29 -6.45
C ASP A 96 3.04 -2.49 -6.29
N THR A 97 2.65 -3.75 -6.39
CA THR A 97 1.33 -4.26 -6.02
C THR A 97 1.38 -4.90 -4.63
N THR A 98 0.24 -5.33 -4.12
CA THR A 98 0.18 -6.14 -2.89
C THR A 98 1.08 -7.37 -2.95
N SER A 99 1.13 -8.07 -4.10
CA SER A 99 2.03 -9.21 -4.34
C SER A 99 3.50 -8.90 -4.14
N SER A 100 3.92 -7.74 -4.67
CA SER A 100 5.33 -7.32 -4.57
C SER A 100 5.71 -6.95 -3.15
N LEU A 101 4.79 -6.29 -2.41
CA LEU A 101 5.01 -5.98 -1.01
C LEU A 101 5.05 -7.25 -0.14
N ILE A 102 4.15 -8.23 -0.37
CA ILE A 102 4.19 -9.53 0.30
C ILE A 102 5.54 -10.20 0.06
N TRP A 103 6.02 -10.21 -1.19
CA TRP A 103 7.33 -10.78 -1.51
C TRP A 103 8.46 -10.12 -0.72
N ARG A 104 8.48 -8.79 -0.63
CA ARG A 104 9.50 -8.04 0.13
C ARG A 104 9.48 -8.39 1.63
N LEU A 105 8.30 -8.49 2.21
CA LEU A 105 8.11 -8.90 3.60
C LEU A 105 8.61 -10.33 3.81
N ASP A 106 8.27 -11.26 2.91
CA ASP A 106 8.73 -12.66 2.96
C ASP A 106 10.26 -12.80 2.85
N HIS A 107 10.90 -11.83 2.20
CA HIS A 107 12.36 -11.81 2.01
C HIS A 107 13.09 -10.91 3.03
N GLY A 108 12.45 -10.63 4.17
CA GLY A 108 13.10 -10.07 5.34
C GLY A 108 13.19 -8.54 5.37
N GLN A 109 12.39 -7.81 4.59
CA GLN A 109 12.47 -6.34 4.55
C GLN A 109 12.35 -5.68 5.93
N VAL A 110 11.57 -6.25 6.82
CA VAL A 110 11.37 -5.72 8.19
C VAL A 110 12.05 -6.57 9.27
N ALA A 111 12.94 -7.48 8.89
CA ALA A 111 13.61 -8.37 9.83
C ALA A 111 14.52 -7.59 10.79
N GLY A 112 14.36 -7.84 12.08
CA GLY A 112 15.12 -7.17 13.14
C GLY A 112 14.62 -5.78 13.52
N LEU A 113 13.55 -5.28 12.88
CA LEU A 113 12.87 -4.06 13.29
C LEU A 113 11.84 -4.36 14.40
N HIS A 114 11.65 -3.37 15.29
CA HIS A 114 10.64 -3.38 16.34
C HIS A 114 9.93 -2.03 16.40
N PRO A 115 9.31 -1.56 15.30
CA PRO A 115 8.66 -0.26 15.28
C PRO A 115 7.41 -0.27 16.17
N GLN A 116 7.05 0.90 16.68
CA GLN A 116 5.79 1.09 17.40
C GLN A 116 4.61 1.14 16.44
N LEU A 117 4.86 1.62 15.19
CA LEU A 117 3.84 1.80 14.18
C LEU A 117 4.35 1.36 12.78
N ALA A 118 3.55 0.54 12.09
CA ALA A 118 3.69 0.28 10.66
C ALA A 118 2.55 0.97 9.91
N ILE A 119 2.87 1.81 8.92
CA ILE A 119 1.87 2.49 8.09
C ILE A 119 1.87 1.85 6.71
N ILE A 120 0.72 1.35 6.28
CA ILE A 120 0.56 0.63 5.01
C ILE A 120 -0.29 1.47 4.07
N LEU A 121 0.24 1.76 2.87
CA LEU A 121 -0.47 2.40 1.77
C LEU A 121 -0.14 1.67 0.47
N ILE A 122 -1.04 0.81 0.01
CA ILE A 122 -0.85 -0.07 -1.13
C ILE A 122 -2.18 -0.36 -1.84
N GLY A 123 -2.15 -0.70 -3.13
CA GLY A 123 -3.32 -1.12 -3.89
C GLY A 123 -3.57 -0.28 -5.16
N ALA A 124 -2.99 0.92 -5.24
CA ALA A 124 -3.15 1.79 -6.41
C ALA A 124 -2.68 1.12 -7.71
N ASN A 125 -1.59 0.34 -7.66
CA ASN A 125 -1.07 -0.38 -8.82
C ASN A 125 -1.82 -1.68 -9.10
N ASN A 126 -2.45 -2.31 -8.11
CA ASN A 126 -3.37 -3.41 -8.35
C ASN A 126 -4.48 -2.98 -9.31
N LEU A 127 -5.07 -1.80 -9.07
CA LEU A 127 -6.11 -1.25 -9.92
C LEU A 127 -5.58 -0.72 -11.26
N GLY A 128 -4.63 0.20 -11.20
CA GLY A 128 -4.25 0.99 -12.37
C GLY A 128 -3.22 0.33 -13.29
N ARG A 129 -2.41 -0.60 -12.80
CA ARG A 129 -1.34 -1.22 -13.58
C ARG A 129 -1.68 -2.62 -14.05
N VAL A 130 -2.28 -3.44 -13.18
CA VAL A 130 -2.56 -4.86 -13.46
C VAL A 130 -4.04 -5.18 -13.52
N HIS A 131 -4.92 -4.18 -13.34
CA HIS A 131 -6.38 -4.27 -13.43
C HIS A 131 -6.97 -5.36 -12.52
N TRP A 132 -6.40 -5.57 -11.34
CA TRP A 132 -6.97 -6.41 -10.30
C TRP A 132 -8.01 -5.59 -9.52
N GLY A 133 -9.29 -5.83 -9.77
CA GLY A 133 -10.40 -5.13 -9.12
C GLY A 133 -10.49 -5.41 -7.62
N ALA A 134 -11.52 -4.83 -6.97
CA ALA A 134 -11.72 -4.92 -5.53
C ALA A 134 -11.74 -6.36 -5.01
N ALA A 135 -12.40 -7.28 -5.72
CA ALA A 135 -12.47 -8.70 -5.35
C ALA A 135 -11.10 -9.39 -5.21
N MET A 136 -10.07 -8.91 -5.92
CA MET A 136 -8.69 -9.41 -5.81
C MET A 136 -7.87 -8.56 -4.85
N THR A 137 -8.04 -7.23 -4.90
CA THR A 137 -7.19 -6.27 -4.18
C THR A 137 -7.47 -6.27 -2.68
N ILE A 138 -8.73 -6.42 -2.25
CA ILE A 138 -9.09 -6.50 -0.82
C ILE A 138 -8.35 -7.64 -0.14
N PRO A 139 -8.46 -8.92 -0.57
CA PRO A 139 -7.69 -10.00 0.03
C PRO A 139 -6.17 -9.78 -0.08
N GLY A 140 -5.70 -9.09 -1.13
CA GLY A 140 -4.29 -8.74 -1.28
C GLY A 140 -3.80 -7.78 -0.18
N ILE A 141 -4.58 -6.74 0.15
CA ILE A 141 -4.26 -5.81 1.22
C ILE A 141 -4.35 -6.52 2.58
N GLU A 142 -5.37 -7.33 2.81
CA GLU A 142 -5.51 -8.14 4.02
C GLU A 142 -4.30 -9.07 4.21
N ALA A 143 -3.82 -9.70 3.13
CA ALA A 143 -2.63 -10.55 3.16
C ALA A 143 -1.35 -9.76 3.51
N VAL A 144 -1.19 -8.53 2.99
CA VAL A 144 -0.09 -7.63 3.38
C VAL A 144 -0.17 -7.31 4.87
N VAL A 145 -1.34 -6.97 5.40
CA VAL A 145 -1.54 -6.64 6.82
C VAL A 145 -1.22 -7.84 7.70
N THR A 146 -1.77 -9.03 7.40
CA THR A 146 -1.52 -10.27 8.14
C THR A 146 -0.03 -10.65 8.12
N ASN A 147 0.62 -10.46 6.98
CA ASN A 147 2.04 -10.73 6.81
C ASN A 147 2.90 -9.76 7.65
N THR A 148 2.50 -8.48 7.69
CA THR A 148 3.14 -7.46 8.54
C THR A 148 2.93 -7.77 10.03
N GLU A 149 1.71 -8.08 10.44
CA GLU A 149 1.38 -8.43 11.83
C GLU A 149 2.18 -9.65 12.32
N THR A 150 2.35 -10.66 11.45
CA THR A 150 3.13 -11.85 11.77
C THR A 150 4.61 -11.55 12.02
N ARG A 151 5.19 -10.60 11.28
CA ARG A 151 6.61 -10.24 11.38
C ARG A 151 6.90 -9.16 12.40
N LEU A 152 5.91 -8.35 12.72
CA LEU A 152 5.98 -7.24 13.66
C LEU A 152 4.85 -7.38 14.71
N PRO A 153 4.90 -8.42 15.56
CA PRO A 153 3.76 -8.81 16.43
C PRO A 153 3.41 -7.76 17.50
N ASP A 154 4.37 -6.91 17.88
CA ASP A 154 4.19 -5.89 18.90
C ASP A 154 3.91 -4.49 18.32
N THR A 155 3.81 -4.39 16.99
CA THR A 155 3.61 -3.15 16.24
C THR A 155 2.12 -2.89 16.02
N HIS A 156 1.67 -1.66 16.23
CA HIS A 156 0.36 -1.22 15.76
C HIS A 156 0.39 -0.99 14.24
N ILE A 157 -0.64 -1.40 13.52
CA ILE A 157 -0.71 -1.25 12.07
C ILE A 157 -1.76 -0.18 11.73
N LEU A 158 -1.33 0.84 10.98
CA LEU A 158 -2.20 1.86 10.40
C LEU A 158 -2.34 1.60 8.91
N VAL A 159 -3.52 1.18 8.48
CA VAL A 159 -3.85 0.95 7.07
C VAL A 159 -4.51 2.19 6.50
N LEU A 160 -3.89 2.82 5.53
CA LEU A 160 -4.50 3.92 4.79
C LEU A 160 -5.30 3.37 3.61
N GLY A 161 -6.49 3.91 3.41
CA GLY A 161 -7.29 3.58 2.23
C GLY A 161 -6.56 3.92 0.93
N VAL A 162 -6.85 3.18 -0.14
CA VAL A 162 -6.37 3.51 -1.48
C VAL A 162 -6.79 4.93 -1.81
N LEU A 163 -5.83 5.75 -2.27
CA LEU A 163 -6.09 7.18 -2.52
C LEU A 163 -7.04 7.39 -3.70
N PRO A 164 -7.88 8.43 -3.66
CA PRO A 164 -8.71 8.80 -4.79
C PRO A 164 -7.83 9.21 -5.97
N SER A 165 -8.27 8.87 -7.19
CA SER A 165 -7.55 9.20 -8.43
C SER A 165 -8.55 9.42 -9.57
N ILE A 166 -8.15 10.13 -10.62
CA ILE A 166 -8.99 10.37 -11.81
C ILE A 166 -8.58 9.56 -13.02
N ARG A 167 -7.88 8.42 -12.81
CA ARG A 167 -7.38 7.56 -13.88
C ARG A 167 -8.50 6.94 -14.73
N SER A 168 -9.61 6.56 -14.12
CA SER A 168 -10.84 6.14 -14.78
C SER A 168 -12.00 6.01 -13.79
N ALA A 169 -13.24 6.05 -14.28
CA ALA A 169 -14.43 5.80 -13.47
C ALA A 169 -14.42 4.38 -12.85
N TRP A 170 -13.83 3.40 -13.53
CA TRP A 170 -13.68 2.05 -12.99
C TRP A 170 -12.72 2.03 -11.80
N VAL A 171 -11.56 2.68 -11.89
CA VAL A 171 -10.61 2.78 -10.77
C VAL A 171 -11.25 3.48 -9.58
N ASP A 172 -12.01 4.56 -9.80
CA ASP A 172 -12.68 5.31 -8.75
C ASP A 172 -13.72 4.43 -8.01
N ALA A 173 -14.57 3.73 -8.76
CA ALA A 173 -15.53 2.77 -8.18
C ALA A 173 -14.83 1.66 -7.36
N GLN A 174 -13.79 1.04 -7.93
CA GLN A 174 -13.04 -0.01 -7.22
C GLN A 174 -12.34 0.51 -5.97
N THR A 175 -11.80 1.74 -6.01
CA THR A 175 -11.21 2.41 -4.83
C THR A 175 -12.24 2.59 -3.73
N SER A 176 -13.45 3.03 -4.07
CA SER A 176 -14.56 3.18 -3.13
C SER A 176 -14.94 1.86 -2.47
N ASP A 177 -15.11 0.81 -3.28
CA ASP A 177 -15.46 -0.55 -2.79
C ASP A 177 -14.38 -1.10 -1.85
N ILE A 178 -13.10 -0.96 -2.21
CA ILE A 178 -11.96 -1.39 -1.38
C ILE A 178 -11.98 -0.67 -0.04
N ASN A 179 -12.09 0.65 -0.05
CA ASN A 179 -12.02 1.45 1.16
C ASN A 179 -13.21 1.18 2.09
N ALA A 180 -14.41 0.98 1.54
CA ALA A 180 -15.59 0.61 2.32
C ALA A 180 -15.44 -0.78 2.97
N ALA A 181 -14.95 -1.76 2.21
CA ALA A 181 -14.74 -3.13 2.72
C ALA A 181 -13.69 -3.17 3.83
N LEU A 182 -12.52 -2.52 3.63
CA LEU A 182 -11.46 -2.48 4.63
C LEU A 182 -11.86 -1.72 5.90
N ALA A 183 -12.64 -0.63 5.77
CA ALA A 183 -13.18 0.10 6.90
C ALA A 183 -14.09 -0.80 7.76
N ALA A 184 -14.96 -1.59 7.13
CA ALA A 184 -15.83 -2.54 7.81
C ALA A 184 -15.04 -3.70 8.44
N TYR A 185 -14.05 -4.24 7.72
CA TYR A 185 -13.27 -5.39 8.14
C TYR A 185 -12.40 -5.10 9.38
N TYR A 186 -11.77 -3.91 9.42
CA TYR A 186 -10.90 -3.52 10.54
C TYR A 186 -11.63 -2.75 11.65
N ALA A 187 -12.96 -2.57 11.55
CA ALA A 187 -13.71 -1.86 12.57
C ALA A 187 -13.56 -2.52 13.96
N GLY A 188 -13.10 -1.74 14.95
CA GLY A 188 -12.93 -2.22 16.32
C GLY A 188 -11.73 -3.16 16.54
N ASN A 189 -10.86 -3.35 15.56
CA ASN A 189 -9.65 -4.15 15.75
C ASN A 189 -8.68 -3.41 16.70
N PRO A 190 -8.18 -4.05 17.78
CA PRO A 190 -7.33 -3.38 18.76
C PRO A 190 -5.89 -3.12 18.27
N LYS A 191 -5.42 -3.85 17.25
CA LYS A 191 -4.05 -3.75 16.71
C LYS A 191 -3.98 -3.05 15.35
N ILE A 192 -5.11 -2.93 14.65
CA ILE A 192 -5.15 -2.40 13.29
C ILE A 192 -6.15 -1.26 13.24
N THR A 193 -5.70 -0.10 12.79
CA THR A 193 -6.55 1.06 12.53
C THR A 193 -6.63 1.29 11.03
N PHE A 194 -7.83 1.37 10.46
CA PHE A 194 -8.04 1.80 9.08
C PHE A 194 -8.43 3.27 9.04
N ILE A 195 -7.78 4.04 8.14
CA ILE A 195 -8.11 5.45 7.91
C ILE A 195 -8.32 5.70 6.42
N ASN A 196 -9.52 6.13 6.05
CA ASN A 196 -9.77 6.66 4.72
C ASN A 196 -9.35 8.14 4.65
N VAL A 197 -8.26 8.42 3.95
CA VAL A 197 -7.72 9.78 3.78
C VAL A 197 -8.33 10.54 2.59
N SER A 198 -9.26 9.94 1.85
CA SER A 198 -9.91 10.59 0.71
C SER A 198 -10.51 11.98 1.02
N PRO A 199 -11.09 12.23 2.21
CA PRO A 199 -11.68 13.56 2.51
C PRO A 199 -10.70 14.72 2.39
N VAL A 200 -9.40 14.53 2.62
CA VAL A 200 -8.41 15.61 2.53
C VAL A 200 -7.83 15.80 1.13
N LEU A 201 -8.17 14.90 0.21
CA LEU A 201 -7.75 14.92 -1.20
C LEU A 201 -8.90 15.17 -2.18
N THR A 202 -10.09 15.51 -1.65
CA THR A 202 -11.29 15.76 -2.46
C THR A 202 -11.85 17.14 -2.18
N ALA A 203 -12.46 17.74 -3.20
CA ALA A 203 -13.23 18.97 -3.11
C ALA A 203 -14.61 18.77 -3.75
N ALA A 204 -15.68 19.18 -3.08
CA ALA A 204 -17.06 18.98 -3.55
C ALA A 204 -17.36 17.51 -3.95
N GLY A 205 -16.81 16.54 -3.22
CA GLY A 205 -17.01 15.10 -3.47
C GLY A 205 -16.24 14.51 -4.66
N LYS A 206 -15.31 15.27 -5.25
CA LYS A 206 -14.47 14.82 -6.36
C LYS A 206 -13.00 14.96 -6.00
N THR A 207 -12.15 14.11 -6.59
CA THR A 207 -10.69 14.22 -6.46
C THR A 207 -10.23 15.61 -6.87
N ASP A 208 -9.52 16.31 -5.99
CA ASP A 208 -8.93 17.62 -6.27
C ASP A 208 -7.58 17.43 -6.98
N ALA A 209 -7.61 17.50 -8.31
CA ALA A 209 -6.43 17.31 -9.15
C ALA A 209 -5.30 18.33 -8.88
N SER A 210 -5.60 19.47 -8.27
CA SER A 210 -4.58 20.47 -7.92
C SER A 210 -3.60 20.01 -6.85
N LEU A 211 -3.98 18.96 -6.07
CA LEU A 211 -3.19 18.35 -5.01
C LEU A 211 -2.28 17.21 -5.50
N TYR A 212 -2.12 17.07 -6.83
CA TYR A 212 -1.39 15.95 -7.43
C TYR A 212 -0.30 16.44 -8.39
N ILE A 213 0.76 15.64 -8.51
CA ILE A 213 1.89 15.89 -9.40
C ILE A 213 1.50 15.62 -10.87
N ASP A 214 0.81 14.51 -11.12
CA ASP A 214 0.60 13.99 -12.48
C ASP A 214 -0.08 14.98 -13.42
N PRO A 215 -1.11 15.76 -13.03
CA PRO A 215 -1.69 16.77 -13.89
C PRO A 215 -0.75 17.94 -14.25
N LYS A 216 0.35 18.10 -13.50
CA LYS A 216 1.37 19.14 -13.71
C LYS A 216 2.50 18.67 -14.63
N LEU A 217 2.50 17.39 -15.05
CA LEU A 217 3.49 16.83 -15.99
C LEU A 217 3.30 17.35 -17.42
N THR A 218 4.28 17.17 -18.24
CA THR A 218 4.22 17.49 -19.67
C THR A 218 4.60 16.24 -20.50
N PRO A 219 3.63 15.59 -21.17
CA PRO A 219 2.18 15.86 -21.15
C PRO A 219 1.53 15.59 -19.79
N PRO A 220 0.38 16.23 -19.48
CA PRO A 220 -0.35 15.94 -18.25
C PRO A 220 -0.85 14.50 -18.18
N GLU A 221 -0.80 13.92 -16.98
CA GLU A 221 -1.33 12.59 -16.69
C GLU A 221 -2.48 12.66 -15.67
N PRO A 222 -3.37 11.64 -15.63
CA PRO A 222 -4.43 11.58 -14.62
C PRO A 222 -3.88 11.49 -13.21
N ALA A 223 -4.43 12.28 -12.27
CA ALA A 223 -3.99 12.35 -10.87
C ALA A 223 -3.88 10.97 -10.21
N LEU A 224 -2.72 10.69 -9.64
CA LEU A 224 -2.36 9.48 -8.92
C LEU A 224 -1.45 9.76 -7.72
N HIS A 225 -0.41 10.58 -7.91
CA HIS A 225 0.61 10.88 -6.92
C HIS A 225 0.34 12.25 -6.28
N PRO A 226 -0.01 12.32 -4.99
CA PRO A 226 -0.16 13.60 -4.31
C PRO A 226 1.14 14.42 -4.39
N ASP A 227 1.00 15.73 -4.56
CA ASP A 227 2.10 16.69 -4.47
C ASP A 227 2.44 17.02 -3.01
N ALA A 228 3.33 17.98 -2.78
CA ALA A 228 3.77 18.37 -1.45
C ALA A 228 2.60 18.82 -0.56
N GLU A 229 1.62 19.57 -1.11
CA GLU A 229 0.42 20.00 -0.37
C GLU A 229 -0.50 18.81 -0.08
N GLY A 230 -0.75 17.92 -1.07
CA GLY A 230 -1.53 16.71 -0.89
C GLY A 230 -0.93 15.79 0.17
N MET A 231 0.40 15.58 0.13
CA MET A 231 1.12 14.80 1.14
C MET A 231 1.07 15.47 2.52
N ALA A 232 1.19 16.81 2.59
CA ALA A 232 1.07 17.53 3.85
C ALA A 232 -0.33 17.38 4.48
N ARG A 233 -1.38 17.38 3.67
CA ARG A 233 -2.76 17.15 4.14
C ARG A 233 -2.94 15.73 4.67
N ILE A 234 -2.41 14.72 3.98
CA ILE A 234 -2.42 13.33 4.46
C ILE A 234 -1.69 13.25 5.81
N ALA A 235 -0.46 13.77 5.88
CA ALA A 235 0.35 13.72 7.09
C ALA A 235 -0.34 14.41 8.28
N ALA A 236 -0.92 15.60 8.07
CA ALA A 236 -1.65 16.33 9.11
C ALA A 236 -2.90 15.58 9.57
N PHE A 237 -3.61 14.94 8.64
CA PHE A 237 -4.85 14.20 8.94
C PHE A 237 -4.61 12.98 9.80
N ILE A 238 -3.53 12.23 9.53
CA ILE A 238 -3.19 11.03 10.31
C ILE A 238 -2.31 11.31 11.54
N ALA A 239 -1.79 12.54 11.70
CA ALA A 239 -0.89 12.88 12.79
C ALA A 239 -1.42 12.54 14.20
N PRO A 240 -2.71 12.73 14.53
CA PRO A 240 -3.25 12.33 15.83
C PRO A 240 -3.14 10.81 16.10
N ASP A 241 -3.34 9.99 15.06
CA ASP A 241 -3.22 8.54 15.19
C ASP A 241 -1.75 8.12 15.29
N VAL A 242 -0.85 8.75 14.50
CA VAL A 242 0.60 8.53 14.65
C VAL A 242 1.05 8.85 16.07
N GLN A 243 0.65 10.00 16.63
CA GLN A 243 1.01 10.41 18.00
C GLN A 243 0.42 9.49 19.07
N ARG A 244 -0.72 8.86 18.81
CA ARG A 244 -1.34 7.90 19.75
C ARG A 244 -0.48 6.67 19.95
N TYR A 245 0.14 6.17 18.87
CA TYR A 245 0.86 4.90 18.86
C TYR A 245 2.38 5.06 18.95
N VAL A 246 2.90 6.25 18.68
CA VAL A 246 4.35 6.51 18.70
C VAL A 246 4.67 7.53 19.78
N HIS A 247 5.31 7.08 20.84
CA HIS A 247 5.75 7.96 21.90
C HIS A 247 7.09 8.60 21.52
N SER A 248 7.17 9.94 21.61
CA SER A 248 8.45 10.68 21.58
C SER A 248 9.30 10.23 22.77
N GLN A 249 10.61 10.15 22.56
CA GLN A 249 11.57 9.96 23.67
C GLN A 249 11.61 11.18 24.55
#